data_f3cc09e2ae0a6212fdcffc0b4487f8df
#
_entry.id   f3cc09e2ae0a6212fdcffc0b4487f8df
#
_cell.length_a   1.000
_cell.length_b   1.000
_cell.length_c   1.000
_cell.angle_alpha   90.00
_cell.angle_beta   90.00
_cell.angle_gamma   90.00
#
_symmetry.space_group_name_H-M   'P 1'
#
loop_
_entity.id
_entity.type
_entity.pdbx_description
1 polymer ?
#
loop_
_entity_poly.entity_id
_entity_poly.type
_entity_poly.pdbx_seq_one_letter_code
_entity_poly.pdbx_strand_id
1 'polypeptide(L)'
;MTAALIIGSTVCDVMIYLDRLPSREGDAHIDHQQWSVGGCAFNVVNILHFLSQPYQFVSPVGSGIYGDFIRRELKQLGISSSISLEGANGCCYCFVESDGERTFLSDHGVEYSFQAEWLKEIETDRFDYIYLCGLEVEEPTGLALVQSVS
;
A
#
# COMPACT_ATOMS: atom_id res chain seq x y z
N MET A 1 -9.16 13.84 21.19
CA MET A 1 -8.02 13.72 20.25
C MET A 1 -8.61 13.36 18.91
N THR A 2 -8.22 14.07 17.87
CA THR A 2 -8.67 13.83 16.50
C THR A 2 -8.15 12.47 16.04
N ALA A 3 -9.01 11.57 15.63
CA ALA A 3 -8.66 10.25 15.15
C ALA A 3 -8.95 10.13 13.65
N ALA A 4 -8.09 9.43 12.92
CA ALA A 4 -8.24 9.20 11.51
C ALA A 4 -8.47 7.72 11.19
N LEU A 5 -9.41 7.42 10.31
CA LEU A 5 -9.57 6.10 9.68
C LEU A 5 -8.87 6.14 8.32
N ILE A 6 -7.89 5.28 8.13
CA ILE A 6 -7.09 5.21 6.91
C ILE A 6 -7.38 3.88 6.21
N ILE A 7 -7.89 3.95 5.00
CA ILE A 7 -8.31 2.81 4.20
C ILE A 7 -7.52 2.82 2.88
N GLY A 8 -6.88 1.71 2.56
CA GLY A 8 -6.16 1.56 1.30
C GLY A 8 -5.09 0.47 1.36
N SER A 9 -4.49 0.18 0.20
CA SER A 9 -3.51 -0.88 0.04
C SER A 9 -2.17 -0.55 0.67
N THR A 10 -1.47 -1.62 1.05
CA THR A 10 -0.06 -1.62 1.42
C THR A 10 0.68 -2.52 0.44
N VAL A 11 1.67 -1.98 -0.24
CA VAL A 11 2.42 -2.68 -1.29
C VAL A 11 3.89 -2.77 -0.93
N CYS A 12 4.58 -3.72 -1.55
CA CYS A 12 6.05 -3.76 -1.53
C CYS A 12 6.57 -2.97 -2.73
N ASP A 13 7.28 -1.88 -2.48
CA ASP A 13 7.99 -1.14 -3.51
C ASP A 13 9.35 -1.77 -3.72
N VAL A 14 9.59 -2.32 -4.92
CA VAL A 14 10.87 -2.85 -5.37
C VAL A 14 11.57 -1.78 -6.19
N MET A 15 12.43 -1.01 -5.53
CA MET A 15 13.22 0.06 -6.18
C MET A 15 14.38 -0.57 -6.92
N ILE A 16 14.46 -0.35 -8.23
CA ILE A 16 15.48 -0.91 -9.13
C ILE A 16 16.24 0.27 -9.76
N TYR A 17 17.50 0.38 -9.42
CA TYR A 17 18.37 1.45 -9.91
C TYR A 17 19.20 0.96 -11.08
N LEU A 18 19.21 1.70 -12.17
CA LEU A 18 19.91 1.40 -13.41
C LEU A 18 20.28 2.68 -14.15
N ASP A 19 21.21 2.59 -15.10
CA ASP A 19 21.59 3.75 -15.90
C ASP A 19 20.40 4.24 -16.75
N ARG A 20 19.78 3.33 -17.49
CA ARG A 20 18.64 3.60 -18.36
C ARG A 20 17.81 2.33 -18.62
N LEU A 21 16.50 2.48 -18.72
CA LEU A 21 15.64 1.39 -19.18
C LEU A 21 16.05 0.93 -20.60
N PRO A 22 16.10 -0.40 -20.84
CA PRO A 22 16.45 -0.89 -22.15
C PRO A 22 15.37 -0.55 -23.17
N SER A 23 15.79 -0.36 -24.41
CA SER A 23 14.84 -0.35 -25.53
C SER A 23 14.22 -1.73 -25.70
N ARG A 24 13.14 -1.82 -26.49
CA ARG A 24 12.55 -3.11 -26.85
C ARG A 24 13.63 -4.05 -27.40
N GLU A 25 13.62 -5.30 -26.95
CA GLU A 25 14.62 -6.35 -27.27
C GLU A 25 16.04 -6.05 -26.75
N GLY A 26 16.20 -4.99 -25.97
CA GLY A 26 17.47 -4.64 -25.34
C GLY A 26 17.68 -5.33 -23.98
N ASP A 27 18.84 -5.15 -23.43
CA ASP A 27 19.27 -5.61 -22.11
C ASP A 27 19.82 -4.43 -21.31
N ALA A 28 19.62 -4.45 -19.98
CA ALA A 28 20.16 -3.44 -19.08
C ALA A 28 20.64 -4.10 -17.79
N HIS A 29 21.72 -3.56 -17.24
CA HIS A 29 22.27 -4.00 -15.96
C HIS A 29 21.61 -3.25 -14.80
N ILE A 30 21.22 -3.99 -13.75
CA ILE A 30 20.74 -3.42 -12.50
C ILE A 30 21.94 -3.10 -11.63
N ASP A 31 22.12 -1.84 -11.25
CA ASP A 31 23.20 -1.41 -10.37
C ASP A 31 22.96 -1.90 -8.93
N HIS A 32 21.77 -1.67 -8.41
CA HIS A 32 21.31 -2.20 -7.12
C HIS A 32 19.80 -2.18 -7.04
N GLN A 33 19.28 -2.90 -6.06
CA GLN A 33 17.84 -2.85 -5.72
C GLN A 33 17.64 -2.80 -4.21
N GLN A 34 16.54 -2.21 -3.81
CA GLN A 34 16.09 -2.21 -2.42
C GLN A 34 14.58 -2.37 -2.35
N TRP A 35 14.10 -2.90 -1.24
CA TRP A 35 12.68 -3.06 -0.99
C TRP A 35 12.25 -2.12 0.13
N SER A 36 11.06 -1.55 -0.01
CA SER A 36 10.42 -0.75 1.02
C SER A 36 8.92 -1.02 1.05
N VAL A 37 8.31 -0.76 2.20
CA VAL A 37 6.85 -0.74 2.28
C VAL A 37 6.37 0.58 1.72
N GLY A 38 5.38 0.49 0.84
CA GLY A 38 4.75 1.63 0.18
C GLY A 38 3.23 1.48 0.11
N GLY A 39 2.65 2.22 -0.81
CA GLY A 39 1.21 2.41 -0.95
C GLY A 39 0.75 3.70 -0.30
N CYS A 40 -0.23 4.37 -0.94
CA CYS A 40 -0.67 5.69 -0.50
C CYS A 40 -1.20 5.69 0.93
N ALA A 41 -1.99 4.68 1.30
CA ALA A 41 -2.54 4.56 2.65
C ALA A 41 -1.46 4.31 3.70
N PHE A 42 -0.50 3.42 3.40
CA PHE A 42 0.63 3.20 4.30
C PHE A 42 1.45 4.48 4.50
N ASN A 43 1.69 5.25 3.46
CA ASN A 43 2.46 6.51 3.58
C ASN A 43 1.77 7.50 4.52
N VAL A 44 0.44 7.61 4.48
CA VAL A 44 -0.34 8.43 5.42
C VAL A 44 -0.19 7.90 6.85
N VAL A 45 -0.39 6.59 7.03
CA VAL A 45 -0.26 5.93 8.34
C VAL A 45 1.14 6.11 8.93
N ASN A 46 2.17 5.95 8.12
CA ASN A 46 3.55 6.09 8.57
C ASN A 46 3.84 7.50 9.11
N ILE A 47 3.31 8.54 8.47
CA ILE A 47 3.40 9.92 8.96
C ILE A 47 2.61 10.11 10.26
N LEU A 48 1.36 9.64 10.32
CA LEU A 48 0.53 9.74 11.52
C LEU A 48 1.18 9.01 12.71
N HIS A 49 1.74 7.82 12.45
CA HIS A 49 2.44 7.03 13.45
C HIS A 49 3.69 7.75 13.97
N PHE A 50 4.51 8.29 13.08
CA PHE A 50 5.69 9.08 13.44
C PHE A 50 5.32 10.30 14.28
N LEU A 51 4.21 10.98 13.96
CA LEU A 51 3.71 12.15 14.70
C LEU A 51 2.89 11.76 15.94
N SER A 52 2.81 10.48 16.29
CA SER A 52 2.02 9.96 17.43
C SER A 52 0.55 10.42 17.38
N GLN A 53 -0.02 10.56 16.19
CA GLN A 53 -1.43 10.87 16.00
C GLN A 53 -2.26 9.58 16.03
N PRO A 54 -3.44 9.59 16.64
CA PRO A 54 -4.31 8.41 16.68
C PRO A 54 -4.89 8.10 15.31
N TYR A 55 -4.83 6.84 14.92
CA TYR A 55 -5.42 6.33 13.68
C TYR A 55 -5.89 4.89 13.83
N GLN A 56 -6.80 4.48 12.95
CA GLN A 56 -7.07 3.07 12.67
C GLN A 56 -6.70 2.80 11.20
N PHE A 57 -5.98 1.71 10.96
CA PHE A 57 -5.50 1.35 9.64
C PHE A 57 -6.23 0.10 9.13
N VAL A 58 -6.94 0.24 8.02
CA VAL A 58 -7.63 -0.82 7.31
C VAL A 58 -6.94 -1.05 5.97
N SER A 59 -6.07 -2.03 5.96
CA SER A 59 -5.27 -2.37 4.79
C SER A 59 -5.14 -3.89 4.70
N PRO A 60 -5.61 -4.52 3.62
CA PRO A 60 -5.38 -5.94 3.43
C PRO A 60 -3.89 -6.20 3.17
N VAL A 61 -3.36 -7.22 3.83
CA VAL A 61 -1.99 -7.70 3.59
C VAL A 61 -2.06 -9.19 3.28
N GLY A 62 -1.60 -9.53 2.09
CA GLY A 62 -1.53 -10.90 1.60
C GLY A 62 -0.35 -11.71 2.15
N SER A 63 -0.07 -12.82 1.53
CA SER A 63 1.03 -13.74 1.82
C SER A 63 2.10 -13.72 0.72
N GLY A 64 3.02 -14.68 0.75
CA GLY A 64 4.11 -14.78 -0.20
C GLY A 64 5.25 -13.81 0.10
N ILE A 65 6.22 -13.75 -0.79
CA ILE A 65 7.48 -13.04 -0.57
C ILE A 65 7.27 -11.57 -0.22
N TYR A 66 6.33 -10.87 -0.89
CA TYR A 66 6.04 -9.46 -0.65
C TYR A 66 5.17 -9.27 0.59
N GLY A 67 4.15 -10.10 0.80
CA GLY A 67 3.31 -10.04 1.99
C GLY A 67 4.09 -10.32 3.27
N ASP A 68 5.01 -11.28 3.25
CA ASP A 68 5.87 -11.61 4.40
C ASP A 68 6.86 -10.47 4.70
N PHE A 69 7.40 -9.85 3.65
CA PHE A 69 8.21 -8.63 3.81
C PHE A 69 7.41 -7.51 4.46
N ILE A 70 6.23 -7.17 3.93
CA ILE A 70 5.37 -6.11 4.46
C ILE A 70 5.04 -6.38 5.92
N ARG A 71 4.58 -7.58 6.28
CA ARG A 71 4.23 -7.92 7.67
C ARG A 71 5.41 -7.76 8.63
N ARG A 72 6.60 -8.16 8.21
CA ARG A 72 7.82 -7.99 9.00
C ARG A 72 8.13 -6.52 9.26
N GLU A 73 8.09 -5.70 8.21
CA GLU A 73 8.38 -4.26 8.32
C GLU A 73 7.33 -3.52 9.15
N LEU A 74 6.03 -3.78 8.94
CA LEU A 74 4.96 -3.20 9.75
C LEU A 74 5.14 -3.54 11.22
N LYS A 75 5.49 -4.80 11.54
CA LYS A 75 5.76 -5.24 12.90
C LYS A 75 6.94 -4.49 13.52
N GLN A 76 8.03 -4.27 12.78
CA GLN A 76 9.20 -3.52 13.25
C GLN A 76 8.85 -2.06 13.53
N LEU A 77 7.98 -1.46 12.71
CA LEU A 77 7.49 -0.10 12.89
C LEU A 77 6.46 0.04 14.01
N GLY A 78 5.90 -1.06 14.53
CA GLY A 78 4.80 -1.02 15.48
C GLY A 78 3.46 -0.61 14.87
N ILE A 79 3.33 -0.72 13.55
CA ILE A 79 2.11 -0.43 12.81
C ILE A 79 1.32 -1.73 12.65
N SER A 80 0.03 -1.70 12.99
CA SER A 80 -0.87 -2.83 12.82
C SER A 80 -1.88 -2.55 11.72
N SER A 81 -1.99 -3.50 10.77
CA SER A 81 -3.12 -3.56 9.84
C SER A 81 -4.17 -4.54 10.36
N SER A 82 -5.43 -4.22 10.17
CA SER A 82 -6.55 -5.01 10.68
C SER A 82 -6.91 -6.23 9.82
N ILE A 83 -6.42 -6.30 8.58
CA ILE A 83 -6.86 -7.29 7.60
C ILE A 83 -5.67 -8.14 7.13
N SER A 84 -5.80 -9.44 7.30
CA SER A 84 -4.88 -10.43 6.71
C SER A 84 -5.65 -11.32 5.74
N LEU A 85 -5.13 -11.49 4.52
CA LEU A 85 -5.78 -12.27 3.47
C LEU A 85 -4.91 -13.46 3.04
N GLU A 86 -5.59 -14.52 2.60
CA GLU A 86 -4.94 -15.59 1.85
C GLU A 86 -4.74 -15.14 0.40
N GLY A 87 -3.61 -15.47 -0.19
CA GLY A 87 -3.21 -15.10 -1.54
C GLY A 87 -2.00 -14.19 -1.55
N ALA A 88 -1.34 -14.12 -2.70
CA ALA A 88 -0.12 -13.36 -2.85
C ALA A 88 -0.39 -11.85 -2.78
N ASN A 89 0.42 -11.14 -2.00
CA ASN A 89 0.50 -9.69 -2.06
C ASN A 89 1.26 -9.29 -3.32
N GLY A 90 0.79 -8.26 -3.99
CA GLY A 90 1.48 -7.68 -5.13
C GLY A 90 2.66 -6.81 -4.75
N CYS A 91 3.27 -6.21 -5.76
CA CYS A 91 4.37 -5.27 -5.60
C CYS A 91 4.34 -4.18 -6.67
N CYS A 92 5.10 -3.14 -6.44
CA CYS A 92 5.36 -2.10 -7.43
C CYS A 92 6.86 -2.10 -7.76
N TYR A 93 7.21 -2.44 -9.00
CA TYR A 93 8.58 -2.27 -9.50
C TYR A 93 8.76 -0.80 -9.90
N CYS A 94 9.65 -0.11 -9.23
CA CYS A 94 10.00 1.28 -9.51
C CYS A 94 11.41 1.32 -10.12
N PHE A 95 11.51 1.52 -11.42
CA PHE A 95 12.76 1.71 -12.12
C PHE A 95 13.20 3.16 -11.96
N VAL A 96 14.38 3.37 -11.42
CA VAL A 96 14.96 4.69 -11.18
C VAL A 96 16.18 4.85 -12.06
N GLU A 97 16.07 5.69 -13.08
CA GLU A 97 17.14 5.95 -14.03
C GLU A 97 18.16 6.97 -13.48
N SER A 98 19.36 7.02 -14.06
CA SER A 98 20.47 7.86 -13.57
C SER A 98 20.18 9.35 -13.59
N ASP A 99 19.22 9.79 -14.42
CA ASP A 99 18.74 11.18 -14.48
C ASP A 99 17.63 11.49 -13.47
N GLY A 100 17.18 10.47 -12.69
CA GLY A 100 16.14 10.60 -11.67
C GLY A 100 14.73 10.31 -12.16
N GLU A 101 14.53 10.04 -13.45
CA GLU A 101 13.24 9.62 -13.97
C GLU A 101 12.82 8.26 -13.41
N ARG A 102 11.52 8.08 -13.25
CA ARG A 102 10.94 6.88 -12.65
C ARG A 102 9.88 6.28 -13.54
N THR A 103 9.97 4.98 -13.73
CA THR A 103 8.95 4.17 -14.42
C THR A 103 8.45 3.09 -13.49
N PHE A 104 7.13 2.90 -13.45
CA PHE A 104 6.49 1.96 -12.54
C PHE A 104 5.82 0.82 -13.31
N LEU A 105 5.97 -0.40 -12.79
CA LEU A 105 5.20 -1.57 -13.18
C LEU A 105 4.56 -2.13 -11.91
N SER A 106 3.23 -2.08 -11.85
CA SER A 106 2.47 -2.56 -10.69
C SER A 106 1.91 -3.96 -10.99
N ASP A 107 2.14 -4.87 -10.05
CA ASP A 107 1.53 -6.18 -10.00
C ASP A 107 0.56 -6.19 -8.81
N HIS A 108 -0.74 -6.12 -9.11
CA HIS A 108 -1.80 -6.05 -8.09
C HIS A 108 -2.10 -7.46 -7.58
N GLY A 109 -1.96 -7.65 -6.28
CA GLY A 109 -2.33 -8.87 -5.57
C GLY A 109 -3.62 -8.70 -4.76
N VAL A 110 -3.74 -9.51 -3.70
CA VAL A 110 -4.94 -9.50 -2.85
C VAL A 110 -5.11 -8.19 -2.05
N GLU A 111 -4.08 -7.38 -1.92
CA GLU A 111 -4.13 -6.08 -1.23
C GLU A 111 -5.06 -5.07 -1.90
N TYR A 112 -5.45 -5.30 -3.16
CA TYR A 112 -6.47 -4.52 -3.87
C TYR A 112 -7.87 -5.14 -3.81
N SER A 113 -8.02 -6.31 -3.20
CA SER A 113 -9.30 -7.03 -3.09
C SER A 113 -10.11 -6.54 -1.88
N PHE A 114 -10.48 -5.28 -1.87
CA PHE A 114 -11.25 -4.68 -0.78
C PHE A 114 -12.68 -5.23 -0.74
N GLN A 115 -13.17 -5.42 0.49
CA GLN A 115 -14.55 -5.85 0.76
C GLN A 115 -15.22 -4.83 1.70
N ALA A 116 -16.37 -4.31 1.29
CA ALA A 116 -17.14 -3.36 2.08
C ALA A 116 -17.57 -3.93 3.45
N GLU A 117 -17.65 -5.26 3.56
CA GLU A 117 -17.96 -5.98 4.79
C GLU A 117 -16.97 -5.68 5.92
N TRP A 118 -15.71 -5.43 5.61
CA TRP A 118 -14.68 -5.12 6.62
C TRP A 118 -14.92 -3.79 7.32
N LEU A 119 -15.69 -2.91 6.69
CA LEU A 119 -16.00 -1.59 7.23
C LEU A 119 -17.30 -1.56 8.03
N LYS A 120 -18.15 -2.59 7.91
CA LYS A 120 -19.46 -2.64 8.60
C LYS A 120 -19.35 -2.65 10.12
N GLU A 121 -18.27 -3.19 10.67
CA GLU A 121 -18.04 -3.26 12.11
C GLU A 121 -17.28 -2.02 12.64
N ILE A 122 -16.91 -1.11 11.74
CA ILE A 122 -16.20 0.11 12.09
C ILE A 122 -17.22 1.22 12.33
N GLU A 123 -17.26 1.72 13.57
CA GLU A 123 -18.06 2.88 13.92
C GLU A 123 -17.40 4.14 13.32
N THR A 124 -17.77 4.51 12.10
CA THR A 124 -17.15 5.61 11.36
C THR A 124 -17.31 6.96 12.06
N ASP A 125 -18.37 7.15 12.81
CA ASP A 125 -18.64 8.36 13.61
C ASP A 125 -17.60 8.63 14.71
N ARG A 126 -16.74 7.65 15.02
CA ARG A 126 -15.64 7.81 15.99
C ARG A 126 -14.44 8.55 15.42
N PHE A 127 -14.41 8.76 14.11
CA PHE A 127 -13.27 9.38 13.43
C PHE A 127 -13.63 10.78 12.95
N ASP A 128 -12.70 11.70 13.14
CA ASP A 128 -12.83 13.06 12.64
C ASP A 128 -12.51 13.15 11.14
N TYR A 129 -11.69 12.21 10.64
CA TYR A 129 -11.28 12.11 9.24
C TYR A 129 -11.29 10.68 8.76
N ILE A 130 -11.74 10.50 7.52
CA ILE A 130 -11.62 9.24 6.78
C ILE A 130 -10.80 9.50 5.53
N TYR A 131 -9.68 8.78 5.40
CA TYR A 131 -8.87 8.78 4.20
C TYR A 131 -9.14 7.49 3.42
N LEU A 132 -9.53 7.63 2.17
CA LEU A 132 -9.66 6.54 1.21
C LEU A 132 -8.80 6.88 0.00
N CYS A 133 -7.88 5.99 -0.38
CA CYS A 133 -7.00 6.23 -1.50
C CYS A 133 -7.75 6.12 -2.83
N GLY A 134 -7.43 7.00 -3.79
CA GLY A 134 -8.06 7.03 -5.09
C GLY A 134 -7.86 5.76 -5.91
N LEU A 135 -6.74 5.05 -5.73
CA LEU A 135 -6.48 3.79 -6.44
C LEU A 135 -7.48 2.70 -6.07
N GLU A 136 -7.87 2.61 -4.78
CA GLU A 136 -8.89 1.66 -4.35
C GLU A 136 -10.29 2.04 -4.85
N VAL A 137 -10.54 3.33 -5.06
CA VAL A 137 -11.82 3.82 -5.61
C VAL A 137 -11.99 3.44 -7.09
N GLU A 138 -10.90 3.31 -7.83
CA GLU A 138 -10.90 2.88 -9.24
C GLU A 138 -11.11 1.37 -9.42
N GLU A 139 -10.90 0.58 -8.36
CA GLU A 139 -11.14 -0.85 -8.39
C GLU A 139 -12.66 -1.19 -8.48
N PRO A 140 -13.04 -2.38 -8.97
CA PRO A 140 -14.45 -2.76 -9.13
C PRO A 140 -15.30 -2.62 -7.86
N THR A 141 -14.69 -2.74 -6.69
CA THR A 141 -15.34 -2.61 -5.38
C THR A 141 -15.32 -1.19 -4.81
N GLY A 142 -14.67 -0.25 -5.51
CA GLY A 142 -14.40 1.10 -5.00
C GLY A 142 -15.65 1.89 -4.65
N LEU A 143 -16.71 1.81 -5.48
CA LEU A 143 -17.98 2.48 -5.19
C LEU A 143 -18.60 1.97 -3.89
N ALA A 144 -18.57 0.65 -3.65
CA ALA A 144 -19.08 0.07 -2.42
C ALA A 144 -18.28 0.51 -1.18
N LEU A 145 -16.96 0.68 -1.31
CA LEU A 145 -16.13 1.24 -0.25
C LEU A 145 -16.52 2.68 0.10
N VAL A 146 -16.68 3.53 -0.90
CA VAL A 146 -17.10 4.93 -0.69
C VAL A 146 -18.46 4.98 0.01
N GLN A 147 -19.43 4.18 -0.44
CA GLN A 147 -20.76 4.12 0.17
C GLN A 147 -20.77 3.58 1.61
N SER A 148 -19.77 2.76 1.97
CA SER A 148 -19.67 2.18 3.31
C SER A 148 -19.13 3.15 4.35
N VAL A 149 -18.53 4.27 3.94
CA VAL A 149 -17.93 5.27 4.83
C VAL A 149 -18.61 6.65 4.69
N SER A 150 -19.65 6.76 3.86
CA SER A 150 -20.49 7.95 3.69
C SER A 150 -21.69 7.89 4.64
#